data_c22cbee68159a111f2bd93aa39f8f0e7
#
_entry.id   c22cbee68159a111f2bd93aa39f8f0e7
#
_cell.length_a   1.000
_cell.length_b   1.000
_cell.length_c   1.000
_cell.angle_alpha   90.00
_cell.angle_beta   90.00
_cell.angle_gamma   90.00
#
_symmetry.space_group_name_H-M   'P 1'
#
loop_
_entity.id
_entity.type
_entity.pdbx_description
1 polymer ?
#
loop_
_entity_poly.entity_id
_entity_poly.type
_entity_poly.pdbx_seq_one_letter_code
_entity_poly.pdbx_strand_id
1 'polypeptide(L)'
;MSSLAGRTALVTGGSRGIGAAIAIELARRGADIAINCHLNWQAANAVADEVRRMGRRAEIFAADVGVELEAQRLAANALQDFGSIEILVNNAGFGTSVVGRPPVVEMTLDNADLLIRTHVYGPLVLCRAIVPQMRKSARGDVIMISSIAAQMFGANMGTYNIAKAGMEALAFTLAKEERAHGIRVNVVAPGLVETDMGLGMVKRLRGVADMRAMDETSPFGFVCQPQDIANAVAFLTGEEGRYITGQRINVDGNSF
;
A
#
# COMPACT_ATOMS: atom_id res chain seq x y z
N MET A 1 -16.69 14.19 8.24
CA MET A 1 -15.79 13.13 7.71
C MET A 1 -16.63 12.19 6.88
N SER A 2 -16.16 11.81 5.70
CA SER A 2 -16.86 10.86 4.82
C SER A 2 -16.99 9.50 5.50
N SER A 3 -18.18 8.90 5.45
CA SER A 3 -18.41 7.59 6.04
C SER A 3 -18.05 6.49 5.06
N LEU A 4 -17.27 5.51 5.51
CA LEU A 4 -17.01 4.25 4.82
C LEU A 4 -17.85 3.10 5.40
N ALA A 5 -18.89 3.43 6.16
CA ALA A 5 -19.77 2.44 6.78
C ALA A 5 -20.38 1.49 5.74
N GLY A 6 -20.38 0.20 6.05
CA GLY A 6 -20.86 -0.85 5.14
C GLY A 6 -19.88 -1.24 4.03
N ARG A 7 -18.66 -0.73 4.04
CA ARG A 7 -17.60 -1.11 3.10
C ARG A 7 -16.53 -1.95 3.80
N THR A 8 -15.96 -2.89 3.10
CA THR A 8 -14.82 -3.69 3.57
C THR A 8 -13.56 -3.29 2.82
N ALA A 9 -12.47 -3.10 3.55
CA ALA A 9 -11.16 -2.83 2.99
C ALA A 9 -10.21 -4.02 3.22
N LEU A 10 -9.58 -4.52 2.16
CA LEU A 10 -8.42 -5.39 2.25
C LEU A 10 -7.15 -4.54 2.18
N VAL A 11 -6.34 -4.58 3.25
CA VAL A 11 -5.07 -3.85 3.32
C VAL A 11 -3.92 -4.86 3.37
N THR A 12 -3.12 -4.92 2.31
CA THR A 12 -1.94 -5.80 2.29
C THR A 12 -0.78 -5.19 3.06
N GLY A 13 -0.03 -6.04 3.78
CA GLY A 13 1.02 -5.56 4.69
C GLY A 13 0.49 -4.64 5.80
N GLY A 14 -0.74 -4.92 6.29
CA GLY A 14 -1.47 -4.09 7.25
C GLY A 14 -1.02 -4.19 8.70
N SER A 15 0.04 -4.94 9.01
CA SER A 15 0.47 -5.18 10.40
C SER A 15 1.31 -4.07 11.02
N ARG A 16 1.94 -3.20 10.23
CA ARG A 16 2.82 -2.13 10.71
C ARG A 16 2.94 -0.98 9.72
N GLY A 17 3.58 0.12 10.17
CA GLY A 17 3.93 1.27 9.34
C GLY A 17 2.73 1.86 8.59
N ILE A 18 2.91 2.14 7.31
CA ILE A 18 1.89 2.73 6.44
C ILE A 18 0.62 1.88 6.40
N GLY A 19 0.76 0.55 6.22
CA GLY A 19 -0.39 -0.35 6.13
C GLY A 19 -1.25 -0.38 7.39
N ALA A 20 -0.65 -0.38 8.58
CA ALA A 20 -1.36 -0.30 9.85
C ALA A 20 -2.10 1.03 10.00
N ALA A 21 -1.44 2.15 9.69
CA ALA A 21 -2.07 3.47 9.73
C ALA A 21 -3.27 3.57 8.77
N ILE A 22 -3.15 3.00 7.57
CA ILE A 22 -4.26 2.93 6.60
C ILE A 22 -5.42 2.09 7.16
N ALA A 23 -5.15 0.90 7.68
CA ALA A 23 -6.18 0.02 8.24
C ALA A 23 -6.96 0.72 9.37
N ILE A 24 -6.24 1.36 10.30
CA ILE A 24 -6.81 2.11 11.43
C ILE A 24 -7.63 3.31 10.94
N GLU A 25 -7.11 4.09 9.98
CA GLU A 25 -7.83 5.28 9.48
C GLU A 25 -9.08 4.91 8.71
N LEU A 26 -9.06 3.87 7.87
CA LEU A 26 -10.24 3.40 7.17
C LEU A 26 -11.30 2.86 8.16
N ALA A 27 -10.87 2.16 9.21
CA ALA A 27 -11.76 1.73 10.30
C ALA A 27 -12.39 2.91 11.05
N ARG A 28 -11.60 3.96 11.36
CA ARG A 28 -12.11 5.19 11.99
C ARG A 28 -13.18 5.86 11.15
N ARG A 29 -13.11 5.74 9.82
CA ARG A 29 -14.15 6.22 8.89
C ARG A 29 -15.30 5.24 8.68
N GLY A 30 -15.29 4.08 9.33
CA GLY A 30 -16.41 3.15 9.39
C GLY A 30 -16.27 1.89 8.54
N ALA A 31 -15.13 1.64 7.88
CA ALA A 31 -14.90 0.42 7.13
C ALA A 31 -14.61 -0.78 8.04
N ASP A 32 -14.99 -1.97 7.62
CA ASP A 32 -14.50 -3.23 8.16
C ASP A 32 -13.18 -3.61 7.47
N ILE A 33 -12.27 -4.27 8.17
CA ILE A 33 -10.88 -4.41 7.70
C ILE A 33 -10.45 -5.87 7.62
N ALA A 34 -10.10 -6.31 6.42
CA ALA A 34 -9.30 -7.52 6.19
C ALA A 34 -7.81 -7.11 6.21
N ILE A 35 -7.07 -7.59 7.20
CA ILE A 35 -5.67 -7.26 7.41
C ILE A 35 -4.81 -8.39 6.87
N ASN A 36 -4.02 -8.14 5.81
CA ASN A 36 -3.01 -9.11 5.43
C ASN A 36 -1.69 -8.83 6.13
N CYS A 37 -1.04 -9.88 6.60
CA CYS A 37 0.36 -9.88 7.03
C CYS A 37 1.06 -11.13 6.51
N HIS A 38 2.39 -11.07 6.34
CA HIS A 38 3.17 -12.25 5.97
C HIS A 38 3.58 -13.06 7.21
N LEU A 39 4.35 -12.46 8.14
CA LEU A 39 4.92 -13.17 9.29
C LEU A 39 4.57 -12.56 10.65
N ASN A 40 4.29 -11.27 10.72
CA ASN A 40 4.15 -10.58 11.99
C ASN A 40 2.71 -10.59 12.51
N TRP A 41 2.29 -11.76 13.00
CA TRP A 41 0.96 -11.97 13.57
C TRP A 41 0.69 -11.12 14.82
N GLN A 42 1.69 -10.95 15.68
CA GLN A 42 1.53 -10.18 16.91
C GLN A 42 1.19 -8.72 16.60
N ALA A 43 1.92 -8.11 15.66
CA ALA A 43 1.63 -6.74 15.23
C ALA A 43 0.28 -6.65 14.49
N ALA A 44 -0.07 -7.63 13.67
CA ALA A 44 -1.37 -7.67 13.00
C ALA A 44 -2.53 -7.77 14.01
N ASN A 45 -2.39 -8.57 15.07
CA ASN A 45 -3.38 -8.65 16.16
C ASN A 45 -3.56 -7.30 16.86
N ALA A 46 -2.47 -6.58 17.15
CA ALA A 46 -2.57 -5.25 17.78
C ALA A 46 -3.38 -4.26 16.91
N VAL A 47 -3.18 -4.29 15.59
CA VAL A 47 -3.98 -3.48 14.65
C VAL A 47 -5.43 -3.94 14.62
N ALA A 48 -5.68 -5.26 14.54
CA ALA A 48 -7.05 -5.80 14.55
C ALA A 48 -7.81 -5.44 15.83
N ASP A 49 -7.15 -5.49 16.98
CA ASP A 49 -7.75 -5.13 18.26
C ASP A 49 -8.06 -3.63 18.34
N GLU A 50 -7.25 -2.78 17.72
CA GLU A 50 -7.55 -1.36 17.62
C GLU A 50 -8.78 -1.11 16.72
N VAL A 51 -8.87 -1.77 15.58
CA VAL A 51 -10.03 -1.71 14.68
C VAL A 51 -11.30 -2.19 15.41
N ARG A 52 -11.22 -3.31 16.14
CA ARG A 52 -12.35 -3.87 16.91
C ARG A 52 -12.80 -2.95 18.04
N ARG A 53 -11.87 -2.24 18.72
CA ARG A 53 -12.21 -1.22 19.73
C ARG A 53 -12.99 -0.04 19.16
N MET A 54 -12.89 0.23 17.86
CA MET A 54 -13.70 1.22 17.15
C MET A 54 -15.09 0.68 16.73
N GLY A 55 -15.44 -0.56 17.12
CA GLY A 55 -16.70 -1.20 16.74
C GLY A 55 -16.72 -1.71 15.29
N ARG A 56 -15.56 -1.89 14.67
CA ARG A 56 -15.46 -2.42 13.31
C ARG A 56 -14.99 -3.87 13.32
N ARG A 57 -15.41 -4.62 12.31
CA ARG A 57 -14.92 -5.98 12.10
C ARG A 57 -13.48 -5.94 11.61
N ALA A 58 -12.62 -6.82 12.15
CA ALA A 58 -11.26 -7.02 11.69
C ALA A 58 -10.89 -8.50 11.70
N GLU A 59 -10.39 -9.01 10.57
CA GLU A 59 -9.85 -10.37 10.44
C GLU A 59 -8.45 -10.31 9.83
N ILE A 60 -7.61 -11.28 10.22
CA ILE A 60 -6.21 -11.33 9.81
C ILE A 60 -6.00 -12.52 8.87
N PHE A 61 -5.36 -12.26 7.74
CA PHE A 61 -5.04 -13.25 6.72
C PHE A 61 -3.53 -13.29 6.50
N ALA A 62 -2.90 -14.44 6.81
CA ALA A 62 -1.50 -14.64 6.50
C ALA A 62 -1.33 -15.02 5.04
N ALA A 63 -0.48 -14.28 4.32
CA ALA A 63 -0.05 -14.62 2.97
C ALA A 63 1.18 -13.80 2.58
N ASP A 64 2.10 -14.43 1.86
CA ASP A 64 3.08 -13.72 1.04
C ASP A 64 2.42 -13.34 -0.29
N VAL A 65 2.14 -12.07 -0.50
CA VAL A 65 1.51 -11.58 -1.74
C VAL A 65 2.40 -11.76 -2.97
N GLY A 66 3.71 -11.96 -2.80
CA GLY A 66 4.65 -12.29 -3.87
C GLY A 66 4.53 -13.73 -4.39
N VAL A 67 3.77 -14.59 -3.68
CA VAL A 67 3.48 -15.99 -4.06
C VAL A 67 2.06 -16.07 -4.60
N GLU A 68 1.91 -16.34 -5.90
CA GLU A 68 0.61 -16.28 -6.60
C GLU A 68 -0.49 -17.07 -5.88
N LEU A 69 -0.22 -18.32 -5.50
CA LEU A 69 -1.21 -19.18 -4.83
C LEU A 69 -1.64 -18.63 -3.47
N GLU A 70 -0.72 -18.01 -2.72
CA GLU A 70 -1.04 -17.41 -1.44
C GLU A 70 -1.86 -16.12 -1.60
N ALA A 71 -1.53 -15.27 -2.59
CA ALA A 71 -2.31 -14.10 -2.94
C ALA A 71 -3.74 -14.46 -3.41
N GLN A 72 -3.89 -15.53 -4.20
CA GLN A 72 -5.20 -16.06 -4.59
C GLN A 72 -6.02 -16.53 -3.38
N ARG A 73 -5.39 -17.30 -2.46
CA ARG A 73 -6.04 -17.77 -1.23
C ARG A 73 -6.42 -16.62 -0.30
N LEU A 74 -5.56 -15.62 -0.18
CA LEU A 74 -5.85 -14.39 0.58
C LEU A 74 -7.15 -13.74 0.07
N ALA A 75 -7.25 -13.50 -1.24
CA ALA A 75 -8.44 -12.88 -1.82
C ALA A 75 -9.69 -13.74 -1.63
N ALA A 76 -9.58 -15.06 -1.87
CA ALA A 76 -10.71 -15.99 -1.71
C ALA A 76 -11.22 -16.03 -0.26
N ASN A 77 -10.31 -16.18 0.72
CA ASN A 77 -10.67 -16.24 2.12
C ASN A 77 -11.27 -14.91 2.61
N ALA A 78 -10.69 -13.77 2.22
CA ALA A 78 -11.23 -12.47 2.59
C ALA A 78 -12.62 -12.24 1.98
N LEU A 79 -12.85 -12.63 0.72
CA LEU A 79 -14.19 -12.58 0.11
C LEU A 79 -15.18 -13.54 0.77
N GLN A 80 -14.74 -14.73 1.15
CA GLN A 80 -15.57 -15.71 1.86
C GLN A 80 -16.02 -15.17 3.22
N ASP A 81 -15.11 -14.58 3.99
CA ASP A 81 -15.38 -14.11 5.33
C ASP A 81 -16.22 -12.82 5.33
N PHE A 82 -15.88 -11.85 4.50
CA PHE A 82 -16.55 -10.55 4.49
C PHE A 82 -17.73 -10.45 3.51
N GLY A 83 -17.84 -11.37 2.56
CA GLY A 83 -18.87 -11.36 1.50
C GLY A 83 -18.53 -10.43 0.34
N SER A 84 -17.95 -9.26 0.61
CA SER A 84 -17.51 -8.29 -0.41
C SER A 84 -16.28 -7.51 0.05
N ILE A 85 -15.51 -7.00 -0.90
CA ILE A 85 -14.38 -6.10 -0.68
C ILE A 85 -14.56 -4.92 -1.63
N GLU A 86 -14.83 -3.74 -1.09
CA GLU A 86 -15.04 -2.51 -1.85
C GLU A 86 -13.78 -1.64 -1.93
N ILE A 87 -12.80 -1.91 -1.06
CA ILE A 87 -11.53 -1.16 -1.03
C ILE A 87 -10.38 -2.16 -1.01
N LEU A 88 -9.52 -2.11 -2.01
CA LEU A 88 -8.27 -2.88 -2.05
C LEU A 88 -7.08 -1.93 -1.95
N VAL A 89 -6.30 -2.06 -0.87
CA VAL A 89 -5.05 -1.30 -0.69
C VAL A 89 -3.86 -2.23 -0.87
N ASN A 90 -3.20 -2.12 -2.02
CA ASN A 90 -1.97 -2.81 -2.32
C ASN A 90 -0.79 -2.04 -1.70
N ASN A 91 -0.47 -2.35 -0.44
CA ASN A 91 0.59 -1.70 0.32
C ASN A 91 1.77 -2.63 0.63
N ALA A 92 1.56 -3.94 0.67
CA ALA A 92 2.62 -4.89 0.99
C ALA A 92 3.85 -4.69 0.12
N GLY A 93 5.02 -4.72 0.76
CA GLY A 93 6.27 -4.57 0.04
C GLY A 93 7.45 -4.33 0.96
N PHE A 94 8.62 -4.36 0.36
CA PHE A 94 9.90 -4.08 1.01
C PHE A 94 10.79 -3.24 0.09
N GLY A 95 11.76 -2.56 0.68
CA GLY A 95 12.68 -1.71 -0.06
C GLY A 95 14.00 -2.41 -0.43
N THR A 96 14.95 -1.62 -0.86
CA THR A 96 16.30 -2.10 -1.25
C THR A 96 17.11 -2.71 -0.11
N SER A 97 16.60 -2.71 1.13
CA SER A 97 17.29 -3.34 2.26
C SER A 97 17.44 -4.85 2.09
N VAL A 98 16.57 -5.50 1.33
CA VAL A 98 16.60 -6.94 1.09
C VAL A 98 17.48 -7.29 -0.11
N VAL A 99 17.44 -6.50 -1.16
CA VAL A 99 18.08 -6.80 -2.45
C VAL A 99 19.36 -6.00 -2.71
N GLY A 100 19.72 -5.10 -1.81
CA GLY A 100 20.87 -4.20 -2.00
C GLY A 100 20.58 -3.04 -2.97
N ARG A 101 21.63 -2.30 -3.30
CA ARG A 101 21.59 -1.14 -4.20
C ARG A 101 22.76 -1.20 -5.21
N PRO A 102 22.86 -2.23 -6.04
CA PRO A 102 23.90 -2.31 -7.06
C PRO A 102 23.62 -1.33 -8.21
N PRO A 103 24.65 -0.94 -8.97
CA PRO A 103 24.48 -0.37 -10.29
C PRO A 103 23.62 -1.29 -11.19
N VAL A 104 22.91 -0.73 -12.16
CA VAL A 104 22.01 -1.51 -13.03
C VAL A 104 22.73 -2.68 -13.72
N VAL A 105 23.96 -2.47 -14.15
CA VAL A 105 24.77 -3.50 -14.83
C VAL A 105 25.19 -4.67 -13.94
N GLU A 106 25.06 -4.52 -12.62
CA GLU A 106 25.37 -5.54 -11.61
C GLU A 106 24.12 -6.14 -10.96
N MET A 107 22.93 -5.68 -11.34
CA MET A 107 21.67 -6.23 -10.82
C MET A 107 21.50 -7.70 -11.22
N THR A 108 21.06 -8.53 -10.26
CA THR A 108 20.68 -9.91 -10.55
C THR A 108 19.19 -9.99 -10.92
N LEU A 109 18.85 -10.93 -11.79
CA LEU A 109 17.45 -11.18 -12.14
C LEU A 109 16.64 -11.66 -10.92
N ASP A 110 17.24 -12.46 -10.03
CA ASP A 110 16.57 -12.95 -8.81
C ASP A 110 16.12 -11.81 -7.90
N ASN A 111 16.98 -10.81 -7.71
CA ASN A 111 16.65 -9.62 -6.91
C ASN A 111 15.57 -8.76 -7.59
N ALA A 112 15.61 -8.65 -8.91
CA ALA A 112 14.59 -7.94 -9.67
C ALA A 112 13.25 -8.68 -9.60
N ASP A 113 13.26 -10.00 -9.82
CA ASP A 113 12.08 -10.86 -9.78
C ASP A 113 11.40 -10.84 -8.40
N LEU A 114 12.18 -10.91 -7.32
CA LEU A 114 11.67 -10.83 -5.96
C LEU A 114 10.84 -9.55 -5.71
N LEU A 115 11.36 -8.39 -6.14
CA LEU A 115 10.65 -7.12 -6.02
C LEU A 115 9.44 -7.05 -6.96
N ILE A 116 9.57 -7.52 -8.21
CA ILE A 116 8.47 -7.54 -9.19
C ILE A 116 7.33 -8.44 -8.69
N ARG A 117 7.64 -9.62 -8.15
CA ARG A 117 6.62 -10.52 -7.59
C ARG A 117 5.79 -9.83 -6.52
N THR A 118 6.43 -9.17 -5.56
CA THR A 118 5.73 -8.54 -4.44
C THR A 118 5.01 -7.26 -4.87
N HIS A 119 5.64 -6.40 -5.67
CA HIS A 119 5.11 -5.06 -5.97
C HIS A 119 4.25 -4.99 -7.24
N VAL A 120 4.37 -5.97 -8.15
CA VAL A 120 3.61 -5.97 -9.41
C VAL A 120 2.68 -7.17 -9.51
N TYR A 121 3.24 -8.40 -9.39
CA TYR A 121 2.43 -9.61 -9.58
C TYR A 121 1.45 -9.83 -8.43
N GLY A 122 1.84 -9.58 -7.18
CA GLY A 122 0.92 -9.64 -6.05
C GLY A 122 -0.30 -8.74 -6.23
N PRO A 123 -0.14 -7.43 -6.45
CA PRO A 123 -1.23 -6.54 -6.82
C PRO A 123 -2.05 -6.99 -8.02
N LEU A 124 -1.41 -7.50 -9.08
CA LEU A 124 -2.11 -8.03 -10.26
C LEU A 124 -3.01 -9.21 -9.89
N VAL A 125 -2.49 -10.18 -9.12
CA VAL A 125 -3.25 -11.36 -8.69
C VAL A 125 -4.44 -10.96 -7.82
N LEU A 126 -4.24 -10.05 -6.87
CA LEU A 126 -5.30 -9.55 -6.01
C LEU A 126 -6.37 -8.77 -6.80
N CYS A 127 -5.96 -7.92 -7.76
CA CYS A 127 -6.91 -7.22 -8.64
C CYS A 127 -7.71 -8.22 -9.48
N ARG A 128 -7.07 -9.22 -10.08
CA ARG A 128 -7.76 -10.28 -10.85
C ARG A 128 -8.81 -11.03 -10.03
N ALA A 129 -8.56 -11.26 -8.75
CA ALA A 129 -9.46 -11.98 -7.87
C ALA A 129 -10.59 -11.12 -7.32
N ILE A 130 -10.33 -9.84 -7.03
CA ILE A 130 -11.26 -8.97 -6.27
C ILE A 130 -12.05 -8.04 -7.19
N VAL A 131 -11.45 -7.47 -8.23
CA VAL A 131 -12.12 -6.49 -9.12
C VAL A 131 -13.42 -7.05 -9.76
N PRO A 132 -13.50 -8.31 -10.22
CA PRO A 132 -14.76 -8.85 -10.75
C PRO A 132 -15.93 -8.82 -9.76
N GLN A 133 -15.64 -8.95 -8.45
CA GLN A 133 -16.66 -8.81 -7.41
C GLN A 133 -16.96 -7.33 -7.16
N MET A 134 -15.98 -6.44 -7.16
CA MET A 134 -16.20 -4.99 -7.02
C MET A 134 -17.15 -4.43 -8.08
N ARG A 135 -17.15 -4.97 -9.31
CA ARG A 135 -18.09 -4.59 -10.38
C ARG A 135 -19.57 -4.82 -10.02
N LYS A 136 -19.86 -5.64 -9.00
CA LYS A 136 -21.20 -5.91 -8.50
C LYS A 136 -21.62 -4.95 -7.39
N SER A 137 -20.68 -4.18 -6.85
CA SER A 137 -20.91 -3.17 -5.83
C SER A 137 -21.19 -1.81 -6.48
N ALA A 138 -21.86 -0.92 -5.73
CA ALA A 138 -22.15 0.43 -6.22
C ALA A 138 -20.85 1.25 -6.47
N ARG A 139 -19.74 0.87 -5.82
CA ARG A 139 -18.44 1.56 -5.92
C ARG A 139 -17.30 0.65 -5.47
N GLY A 140 -16.22 0.63 -6.23
CA GLY A 140 -14.95 -0.02 -5.87
C GLY A 140 -13.79 0.97 -5.88
N ASP A 141 -12.83 0.78 -4.97
CA ASP A 141 -11.62 1.59 -4.89
C ASP A 141 -10.37 0.71 -4.78
N VAL A 142 -9.44 0.87 -5.70
CA VAL A 142 -8.12 0.23 -5.65
C VAL A 142 -7.05 1.31 -5.43
N ILE A 143 -6.27 1.16 -4.39
CA ILE A 143 -5.15 2.05 -4.07
C ILE A 143 -3.84 1.28 -4.16
N MET A 144 -2.90 1.81 -4.93
CA MET A 144 -1.53 1.31 -5.02
C MET A 144 -0.60 2.21 -4.21
N ILE A 145 0.05 1.67 -3.20
CA ILE A 145 1.09 2.41 -2.44
C ILE A 145 2.41 2.24 -3.17
N SER A 146 2.70 3.23 -4.01
CA SER A 146 3.93 3.30 -4.81
C SER A 146 5.09 3.94 -4.02
N SER A 147 5.87 4.78 -4.65
CA SER A 147 6.94 5.59 -4.07
C SER A 147 7.32 6.71 -5.03
N ILE A 148 7.87 7.79 -4.52
CA ILE A 148 8.53 8.79 -5.38
C ILE A 148 9.62 8.16 -6.27
N ALA A 149 10.23 7.05 -5.83
CA ALA A 149 11.24 6.31 -6.58
C ALA A 149 10.77 5.86 -7.99
N ALA A 150 9.46 5.68 -8.19
CA ALA A 150 8.90 5.32 -9.50
C ALA A 150 9.07 6.41 -10.58
N GLN A 151 9.40 7.65 -10.20
CA GLN A 151 9.65 8.78 -11.11
C GLN A 151 11.00 9.47 -10.87
N MET A 152 11.54 9.38 -9.66
CA MET A 152 12.87 9.92 -9.33
C MET A 152 14.01 9.19 -10.07
N PHE A 153 13.86 7.89 -10.28
CA PHE A 153 14.85 7.02 -10.90
C PHE A 153 16.26 7.18 -10.31
N GLY A 154 16.36 7.24 -8.98
CA GLY A 154 17.63 7.41 -8.28
C GLY A 154 18.65 6.33 -8.65
N ALA A 155 19.92 6.71 -8.76
CA ALA A 155 21.03 5.79 -9.02
C ALA A 155 21.08 4.66 -7.97
N ASN A 156 21.47 3.48 -8.40
CA ASN A 156 21.58 2.27 -7.56
C ASN A 156 20.25 1.83 -6.91
N MET A 157 19.12 2.17 -7.55
CA MET A 157 17.77 1.77 -7.14
C MET A 157 17.00 1.03 -8.24
N GLY A 158 17.70 0.51 -9.24
CA GLY A 158 17.10 -0.03 -10.46
C GLY A 158 15.99 -1.05 -10.21
N THR A 159 16.24 -2.05 -9.34
CA THR A 159 15.25 -3.08 -9.00
C THR A 159 13.96 -2.49 -8.41
N TYR A 160 14.10 -1.54 -7.47
CA TYR A 160 12.96 -0.90 -6.81
C TYR A 160 12.22 0.07 -7.73
N ASN A 161 12.98 0.85 -8.53
CA ASN A 161 12.40 1.77 -9.52
C ASN A 161 11.54 1.02 -10.54
N ILE A 162 12.06 -0.10 -11.09
CA ILE A 162 11.35 -0.95 -12.05
C ILE A 162 10.06 -1.48 -11.43
N ALA A 163 10.14 -2.02 -10.21
CA ALA A 163 8.98 -2.61 -9.54
C ALA A 163 7.89 -1.57 -9.24
N LYS A 164 8.28 -0.38 -8.74
CA LYS A 164 7.30 0.68 -8.43
C LYS A 164 6.73 1.33 -9.70
N ALA A 165 7.53 1.53 -10.74
CA ALA A 165 7.04 1.99 -12.04
C ALA A 165 6.08 0.97 -12.68
N GLY A 166 6.39 -0.33 -12.59
CA GLY A 166 5.51 -1.40 -13.05
C GLY A 166 4.17 -1.45 -12.31
N MET A 167 4.18 -1.23 -10.99
CA MET A 167 2.95 -1.08 -10.19
C MET A 167 2.10 0.11 -10.67
N GLU A 168 2.72 1.25 -10.96
CA GLU A 168 2.00 2.44 -11.46
C GLU A 168 1.42 2.21 -12.86
N ALA A 169 2.16 1.53 -13.75
CA ALA A 169 1.65 1.15 -15.07
C ALA A 169 0.41 0.25 -14.96
N LEU A 170 0.44 -0.75 -14.07
CA LEU A 170 -0.72 -1.59 -13.76
C LEU A 170 -1.90 -0.75 -13.27
N ALA A 171 -1.67 0.17 -12.33
CA ALA A 171 -2.71 1.03 -11.77
C ALA A 171 -3.40 1.89 -12.83
N PHE A 172 -2.62 2.56 -13.67
CA PHE A 172 -3.16 3.47 -14.69
C PHE A 172 -3.89 2.73 -15.82
N THR A 173 -3.44 1.53 -16.17
CA THR A 173 -4.14 0.66 -17.12
C THR A 173 -5.48 0.24 -16.55
N LEU A 174 -5.48 -0.33 -15.33
CA LEU A 174 -6.68 -0.78 -14.65
C LEU A 174 -7.70 0.36 -14.43
N ALA A 175 -7.22 1.57 -14.12
CA ALA A 175 -8.09 2.74 -13.95
C ALA A 175 -8.91 3.07 -15.22
N LYS A 176 -8.28 2.92 -16.40
CA LYS A 176 -8.95 3.15 -17.69
C LYS A 176 -9.94 2.05 -18.03
N GLU A 177 -9.59 0.80 -17.72
CA GLU A 177 -10.42 -0.37 -18.00
C GLU A 177 -11.66 -0.41 -17.11
N GLU A 178 -11.54 -0.04 -15.83
CA GLU A 178 -12.57 -0.26 -14.82
C GLU A 178 -13.46 0.95 -14.54
N ARG A 179 -13.16 2.12 -15.08
CA ARG A 179 -13.97 3.34 -14.84
C ARG A 179 -15.44 3.19 -15.26
N ALA A 180 -15.71 2.43 -16.33
CA ALA A 180 -17.08 2.19 -16.81
C ALA A 180 -17.90 1.32 -15.83
N HIS A 181 -17.22 0.60 -14.93
CA HIS A 181 -17.81 -0.23 -13.88
C HIS A 181 -17.90 0.48 -12.53
N GLY A 182 -17.64 1.80 -12.47
CA GLY A 182 -17.66 2.57 -11.22
C GLY A 182 -16.48 2.28 -10.28
N ILE A 183 -15.43 1.60 -10.76
CA ILE A 183 -14.24 1.30 -9.98
C ILE A 183 -13.18 2.37 -10.25
N ARG A 184 -12.62 2.91 -9.19
CA ARG A 184 -11.56 3.91 -9.23
C ARG A 184 -10.24 3.29 -8.80
N VAL A 185 -9.19 3.61 -9.50
CA VAL A 185 -7.84 3.12 -9.21
C VAL A 185 -6.90 4.32 -9.14
N ASN A 186 -6.23 4.50 -8.00
CA ASN A 186 -5.32 5.61 -7.81
C ASN A 186 -4.01 5.13 -7.16
N VAL A 187 -2.98 5.94 -7.29
CA VAL A 187 -1.65 5.73 -6.75
C VAL A 187 -1.38 6.76 -5.66
N VAL A 188 -0.93 6.33 -4.50
CA VAL A 188 -0.30 7.17 -3.49
C VAL A 188 1.18 6.88 -3.50
N ALA A 189 2.01 7.90 -3.66
CA ALA A 189 3.45 7.78 -3.80
C ALA A 189 4.17 8.52 -2.65
N PRO A 190 4.51 7.79 -1.56
CA PRO A 190 5.23 8.35 -0.43
C PRO A 190 6.67 8.75 -0.77
N GLY A 191 7.15 9.79 -0.09
CA GLY A 191 8.57 10.09 0.08
C GLY A 191 9.18 9.28 1.24
N LEU A 192 10.04 9.94 2.03
CA LEU A 192 10.56 9.38 3.27
C LEU A 192 9.47 9.43 4.35
N VAL A 193 9.08 8.26 4.85
CA VAL A 193 8.05 8.12 5.90
C VAL A 193 8.67 7.50 7.15
N GLU A 194 8.29 7.97 8.34
CA GLU A 194 8.71 7.43 9.62
C GLU A 194 8.16 6.02 9.84
N THR A 195 8.92 5.04 9.40
CA THR A 195 8.64 3.60 9.49
C THR A 195 9.95 2.86 9.71
N ASP A 196 9.89 1.58 10.11
CA ASP A 196 11.09 0.72 10.20
C ASP A 196 11.87 0.69 8.87
N MET A 197 11.15 0.68 7.74
CA MET A 197 11.77 0.70 6.40
C MET A 197 12.47 2.04 6.15
N GLY A 198 11.82 3.16 6.47
CA GLY A 198 12.38 4.50 6.33
C GLY A 198 13.59 4.69 7.23
N LEU A 199 13.48 4.31 8.51
CA LEU A 199 14.60 4.38 9.46
C LEU A 199 15.77 3.50 9.00
N GLY A 200 15.52 2.28 8.54
CA GLY A 200 16.54 1.40 8.00
C GLY A 200 17.26 1.98 6.78
N MET A 201 16.55 2.72 5.94
CA MET A 201 17.14 3.43 4.81
C MET A 201 18.01 4.60 5.26
N VAL A 202 17.53 5.47 6.13
CA VAL A 202 18.25 6.64 6.63
C VAL A 202 19.49 6.22 7.41
N LYS A 203 19.38 5.21 8.28
CA LYS A 203 20.51 4.64 9.02
C LYS A 203 21.63 4.17 8.08
N ARG A 204 21.27 3.52 6.98
CA ARG A 204 22.25 3.00 6.02
C ARG A 204 22.87 4.09 5.16
N LEU A 205 22.10 5.07 4.73
CA LEU A 205 22.56 6.09 3.78
C LEU A 205 23.23 7.28 4.45
N ARG A 206 22.83 7.62 5.67
CA ARG A 206 23.27 8.83 6.38
C ARG A 206 23.89 8.55 7.76
N GLY A 207 23.91 7.28 8.20
CA GLY A 207 24.43 6.90 9.53
C GLY A 207 23.56 7.36 10.70
N VAL A 208 22.37 7.84 10.46
CA VAL A 208 21.46 8.41 11.47
C VAL A 208 20.67 7.30 12.14
N ALA A 209 20.69 7.27 13.48
CA ALA A 209 20.02 6.23 14.26
C ALA A 209 18.57 6.59 14.62
N ASP A 210 18.23 7.88 14.60
CA ASP A 210 16.91 8.41 14.93
C ASP A 210 16.31 9.18 13.74
N MET A 211 15.09 8.89 13.36
CA MET A 211 14.39 9.56 12.28
C MET A 211 14.19 11.06 12.56
N ARG A 212 14.08 11.47 13.83
CA ARG A 212 13.94 12.89 14.24
C ARG A 212 15.13 13.76 13.78
N ALA A 213 16.32 13.18 13.64
CA ALA A 213 17.46 13.91 13.11
C ALA A 213 17.28 14.35 11.64
N MET A 214 16.24 13.84 10.98
CA MET A 214 15.88 14.24 9.61
C MET A 214 14.88 15.41 9.58
N ASP A 215 14.29 15.80 10.71
CA ASP A 215 13.24 16.81 10.75
C ASP A 215 13.73 18.16 10.20
N GLU A 216 14.91 18.63 10.59
CA GLU A 216 15.47 19.91 10.14
C GLU A 216 15.66 19.98 8.60
N THR A 217 15.89 18.83 7.97
CA THR A 217 16.09 18.75 6.51
C THR A 217 14.82 18.36 5.77
N SER A 218 13.73 18.10 6.49
CA SER A 218 12.45 17.73 5.92
C SER A 218 11.66 18.99 5.48
N PRO A 219 10.86 18.93 4.39
CA PRO A 219 10.23 20.10 3.79
C PRO A 219 9.40 20.96 4.75
N PHE A 220 8.76 20.35 5.74
CA PHE A 220 7.89 21.07 6.71
C PHE A 220 8.45 21.05 8.14
N GLY A 221 9.75 20.76 8.33
CA GLY A 221 10.36 20.66 9.66
C GLY A 221 9.99 19.36 10.40
N PHE A 222 9.43 18.38 9.72
CA PHE A 222 9.17 17.03 10.24
C PHE A 222 9.16 15.99 9.11
N VAL A 223 9.54 14.75 9.44
CA VAL A 223 9.45 13.63 8.52
C VAL A 223 7.99 13.19 8.40
N CYS A 224 7.55 12.93 7.16
CA CYS A 224 6.20 12.42 6.87
C CYS A 224 5.86 11.20 7.75
N GLN A 225 4.67 11.21 8.32
CA GLN A 225 4.18 10.16 9.20
C GLN A 225 3.34 9.13 8.42
N PRO A 226 3.23 7.89 8.88
CA PRO A 226 2.31 6.90 8.30
C PRO A 226 0.86 7.42 8.20
N GLN A 227 0.45 8.26 9.15
CA GLN A 227 -0.88 8.87 9.16
C GLN A 227 -1.11 9.82 7.96
N ASP A 228 -0.08 10.51 7.47
CA ASP A 228 -0.21 11.41 6.32
C ASP A 228 -0.57 10.61 5.06
N ILE A 229 0.03 9.43 4.91
CA ILE A 229 -0.29 8.49 3.83
C ILE A 229 -1.71 7.94 4.01
N ALA A 230 -2.08 7.55 5.23
CA ALA A 230 -3.40 7.05 5.53
C ALA A 230 -4.50 8.09 5.25
N ASN A 231 -4.24 9.37 5.54
CA ASN A 231 -5.16 10.47 5.24
C ASN A 231 -5.39 10.62 3.72
N ALA A 232 -4.33 10.51 2.91
CA ALA A 232 -4.45 10.56 1.45
C ALA A 232 -5.26 9.37 0.90
N VAL A 233 -5.02 8.16 1.41
CA VAL A 233 -5.81 6.97 1.05
C VAL A 233 -7.27 7.15 1.44
N ALA A 234 -7.53 7.61 2.65
CA ALA A 234 -8.88 7.82 3.15
C ALA A 234 -9.64 8.93 2.39
N PHE A 235 -8.96 9.98 1.94
CA PHE A 235 -9.51 10.98 1.03
C PHE A 235 -9.91 10.36 -0.31
N LEU A 236 -9.03 9.59 -0.94
CA LEU A 236 -9.28 8.96 -2.23
C LEU A 236 -10.42 7.93 -2.18
N THR A 237 -10.56 7.20 -1.10
CA THR A 237 -11.60 6.18 -0.91
C THR A 237 -12.90 6.76 -0.35
N GLY A 238 -12.85 7.95 0.20
CA GLY A 238 -14.00 8.71 0.71
C GLY A 238 -14.85 9.35 -0.38
N GLU A 239 -15.97 9.95 0.01
CA GLU A 239 -16.88 10.66 -0.89
C GLU A 239 -16.22 11.88 -1.53
N GLU A 240 -15.27 12.51 -0.83
CA GLU A 240 -14.51 13.65 -1.33
C GLU A 240 -13.67 13.28 -2.57
N GLY A 241 -13.20 12.04 -2.66
CA GLY A 241 -12.45 11.52 -3.81
C GLY A 241 -13.31 10.92 -4.93
N ARG A 242 -14.65 10.99 -4.88
CA ARG A 242 -15.57 10.26 -5.77
C ARG A 242 -15.33 10.45 -7.27
N TYR A 243 -14.72 11.56 -7.67
CA TYR A 243 -14.47 11.87 -9.08
C TYR A 243 -12.99 11.77 -9.47
N ILE A 244 -12.17 11.07 -8.64
CA ILE A 244 -10.74 10.91 -8.84
C ILE A 244 -10.41 9.46 -9.18
N THR A 245 -9.88 9.23 -10.38
CA THR A 245 -9.35 7.93 -10.82
C THR A 245 -8.19 8.14 -11.77
N GLY A 246 -7.25 7.19 -11.83
CA GLY A 246 -6.06 7.26 -12.66
C GLY A 246 -5.10 8.36 -12.24
N GLN A 247 -5.13 8.78 -10.98
CA GLN A 247 -4.25 9.83 -10.47
C GLN A 247 -3.13 9.27 -9.61
N ARG A 248 -1.99 9.96 -9.64
CA ARG A 248 -0.87 9.75 -8.76
C ARG A 248 -0.75 10.94 -7.81
N ILE A 249 -0.85 10.66 -6.52
CA ILE A 249 -0.70 11.68 -5.47
C ILE A 249 0.62 11.44 -4.76
N ASN A 250 1.54 12.39 -4.87
CA ASN A 250 2.77 12.41 -4.09
C ASN A 250 2.45 12.87 -2.67
N VAL A 251 2.96 12.14 -1.70
CA VAL A 251 2.94 12.53 -0.28
C VAL A 251 4.39 12.55 0.20
N ASP A 252 5.12 13.59 -0.19
CA ASP A 252 6.57 13.67 -0.06
C ASP A 252 7.06 15.08 0.32
N GLY A 253 6.14 16.04 0.48
CA GLY A 253 6.49 17.44 0.74
C GLY A 253 7.24 18.12 -0.41
N ASN A 254 7.12 17.60 -1.64
CA ASN A 254 7.87 18.07 -2.82
C ASN A 254 9.40 17.97 -2.61
N SER A 255 9.85 16.83 -2.09
CA SER A 255 11.25 16.60 -1.71
C SER A 255 12.15 16.13 -2.87
N PHE A 256 11.69 16.15 -4.13
CA PHE A 256 12.47 15.88 -5.33
C PHE A 256 12.00 16.71 -6.53
#